data_2c26e4716b4f288833cc09e5745cd67e
#
_entry.id   2c26e4716b4f288833cc09e5745cd67e
#
_cell.length_a   1.000
_cell.length_b   1.000
_cell.length_c   1.000
_cell.angle_alpha   90.00
_cell.angle_beta   90.00
_cell.angle_gamma   90.00
#
_symmetry.space_group_name_H-M   'P 1'
#
loop_
_entity.id
_entity.type
_entity.pdbx_description
1 polymer ?
#
loop_
_entity_poly.entity_id
_entity_poly.type
_entity_poly.pdbx_seq_one_letter_code
_entity_poly.pdbx_strand_id
1 'polypeptide(L)'
;MPSSRYETPCMDCHHTNREMENEGCRKLRSKYPKLVKRIGDEGFLNPEVSGTAEYIADFCKEVTEKYDIDGIHLDYIRYPDTWGKIRNRPEARNNITRIVKAVHREVKALKPWVQLSCSPVGKYADTKRQNSVGWNARDVVCQDVALWMQDGLMDAIYPMMYFRDQQFYPFAIDWKERSNGRIVAPGLGVYMLHRSERNWPLSDITREMYVLRQYGMGITMFRSKFLTDDTKGIYQFTKDFNALPALQPAMTWYDVTPPVAPEKVRYSNGVLSWEDVGGDVTYNVYCSETTPVDTQNPDNLIMADYHGTSIQLPPLKTAQYFAVTATDRYGNESLRPVSKASKASGKPARPQNINTLLADVPSSQMILVCTIHGNAIFLGYKSNLPTLSPGHYKIYLLGKKIKNRHLLGWGEVPLK
;
A
#
# COMPACT_ATOMS: atom_id res chain seq x y z
N MET A 1 6.84 -11.71 6.36
CA MET A 1 6.29 -10.34 6.28
C MET A 1 6.81 -9.58 7.48
N PRO A 2 7.57 -8.49 7.32
CA PRO A 2 7.79 -7.60 8.43
C PRO A 2 6.43 -7.01 8.82
N SER A 3 6.09 -7.12 10.09
CA SER A 3 4.95 -6.44 10.66
C SER A 3 5.25 -4.94 10.57
N SER A 4 4.58 -4.22 9.69
CA SER A 4 4.61 -2.76 9.74
C SER A 4 4.17 -2.35 11.14
N ARG A 5 5.06 -1.75 11.91
CA ARG A 5 4.79 -1.25 13.26
C ARG A 5 4.08 0.09 13.16
N TYR A 6 2.85 0.08 12.62
CA TYR A 6 2.02 1.28 12.62
C TYR A 6 1.27 1.36 13.94
N GLU A 7 1.56 2.40 14.70
CA GLU A 7 0.74 2.79 15.84
C GLU A 7 -0.42 3.66 15.37
N THR A 8 -1.62 3.40 15.87
CA THR A 8 -2.85 4.11 15.48
C THR A 8 -3.34 4.97 16.64
N PRO A 9 -2.95 6.25 16.73
CA PRO A 9 -3.64 7.15 17.63
C PRO A 9 -5.04 7.43 17.09
N CYS A 10 -6.05 6.87 17.75
CA CYS A 10 -7.45 7.04 17.39
C CYS A 10 -8.02 8.29 18.06
N MET A 11 -8.66 9.18 17.29
CA MET A 11 -9.49 10.27 17.85
C MET A 11 -10.79 9.74 18.46
N ASP A 12 -11.06 8.46 18.23
CA ASP A 12 -12.28 7.82 18.65
C ASP A 12 -12.11 7.15 20.03
N CYS A 13 -12.53 7.86 21.04
CA CYS A 13 -12.85 7.26 22.33
C CYS A 13 -14.27 6.70 22.25
N HIS A 14 -14.56 5.78 21.33
CA HIS A 14 -15.83 5.05 21.30
C HIS A 14 -15.96 4.17 22.56
N HIS A 15 -16.40 4.81 23.61
CA HIS A 15 -16.71 4.11 24.85
C HIS A 15 -18.18 4.36 25.17
N THR A 16 -18.96 3.29 25.14
CA THR A 16 -20.28 3.27 25.77
C THR A 16 -20.19 3.76 27.22
N ASN A 17 -21.27 4.20 27.81
CA ASN A 17 -21.26 4.63 29.24
C ASN A 17 -20.60 3.61 30.18
N ARG A 18 -20.69 2.31 29.88
CA ARG A 18 -20.00 1.23 30.62
C ARG A 18 -18.50 1.22 30.39
N GLU A 19 -18.04 1.55 29.18
CA GLU A 19 -16.62 1.59 28.81
C GLU A 19 -15.97 2.94 29.16
N MET A 20 -16.74 4.04 29.22
CA MET A 20 -16.27 5.30 29.83
C MET A 20 -15.97 5.18 31.33
N GLU A 21 -16.38 4.08 31.95
CA GLU A 21 -15.98 3.73 33.30
C GLU A 21 -14.60 3.04 33.38
N ASN A 22 -13.97 2.69 32.25
CA ASN A 22 -12.62 2.16 32.29
C ASN A 22 -11.64 3.26 32.79
N GLU A 23 -10.56 2.79 33.41
CA GLU A 23 -9.63 3.68 34.13
C GLU A 23 -8.98 4.73 33.21
N GLY A 24 -8.68 4.39 31.94
CA GLY A 24 -8.02 5.27 30.99
C GLY A 24 -8.91 6.45 30.60
N CYS A 25 -10.16 6.22 30.25
CA CYS A 25 -11.11 7.26 29.89
C CYS A 25 -11.49 8.17 31.06
N ARG A 26 -11.62 7.60 32.25
CA ARG A 26 -11.83 8.39 33.48
C ARG A 26 -10.64 9.30 33.76
N LYS A 27 -9.41 8.82 33.63
CA LYS A 27 -8.19 9.62 33.80
C LYS A 27 -8.12 10.75 32.77
N LEU A 28 -8.38 10.48 31.50
CA LEU A 28 -8.38 11.47 30.45
C LEU A 28 -9.43 12.56 30.72
N ARG A 29 -10.66 12.20 31.00
CA ARG A 29 -11.74 13.13 31.30
C ARG A 29 -11.50 13.90 32.60
N SER A 30 -10.95 13.26 33.62
CA SER A 30 -10.61 13.93 34.87
C SER A 30 -9.48 14.95 34.70
N LYS A 31 -8.42 14.56 33.96
CA LYS A 31 -7.24 15.40 33.75
C LYS A 31 -7.48 16.52 32.73
N TYR A 32 -8.27 16.25 31.70
CA TYR A 32 -8.51 17.15 30.57
C TYR A 32 -10.00 17.28 30.22
N PRO A 33 -10.86 17.75 31.13
CA PRO A 33 -12.31 17.74 30.93
C PRO A 33 -12.79 18.56 29.73
N LYS A 34 -12.02 19.59 29.33
CA LYS A 34 -12.33 20.42 28.15
C LYS A 34 -12.03 19.73 26.81
N LEU A 35 -11.13 18.74 26.79
CA LEU A 35 -10.75 18.05 25.56
C LEU A 35 -11.79 17.01 25.13
N VAL A 36 -12.63 16.54 26.04
CA VAL A 36 -13.62 15.48 25.78
C VAL A 36 -15.01 16.10 25.67
N LYS A 37 -15.62 15.98 24.49
CA LYS A 37 -17.03 16.31 24.26
C LYS A 37 -17.88 15.05 24.31
N ARG A 38 -18.87 15.03 25.18
CA ARG A 38 -19.86 13.95 25.24
C ARG A 38 -20.99 14.19 24.21
N ILE A 39 -21.32 13.16 23.43
CA ILE A 39 -22.44 13.16 22.49
C ILE A 39 -23.22 11.86 22.71
N GLY A 40 -24.43 11.99 23.23
CA GLY A 40 -25.17 10.82 23.68
C GLY A 40 -24.41 10.07 24.80
N ASP A 41 -24.12 8.80 24.57
CA ASP A 41 -23.38 7.93 25.49
C ASP A 41 -21.88 7.77 25.13
N GLU A 42 -21.43 8.48 24.10
CA GLU A 42 -20.05 8.42 23.62
C GLU A 42 -19.25 9.67 23.97
N GLY A 43 -17.92 9.52 24.10
CA GLY A 43 -16.98 10.61 24.30
C GLY A 43 -16.05 10.77 23.10
N PHE A 44 -15.86 12.00 22.65
CA PHE A 44 -14.99 12.32 21.53
C PHE A 44 -13.98 13.40 21.92
N LEU A 45 -12.74 13.29 21.44
CA LEU A 45 -11.81 14.42 21.50
C LEU A 45 -12.37 15.59 20.71
N ASN A 46 -12.45 16.77 21.32
CA ASN A 46 -13.09 17.95 20.74
C ASN A 46 -12.11 18.73 19.86
N PRO A 47 -12.20 18.67 18.52
CA PRO A 47 -11.30 19.39 17.64
C PRO A 47 -11.44 20.93 17.70
N GLU A 48 -12.55 21.44 18.26
CA GLU A 48 -12.78 22.87 18.43
C GLU A 48 -11.95 23.48 19.57
N VAL A 49 -11.39 22.64 20.45
CA VAL A 49 -10.51 23.07 21.54
C VAL A 49 -9.05 22.99 21.07
N SER A 50 -8.31 24.08 21.17
CA SER A 50 -6.90 24.13 20.71
C SER A 50 -6.03 23.05 21.37
N GLY A 51 -6.15 22.87 22.68
CA GLY A 51 -5.41 21.85 23.42
C GLY A 51 -5.60 20.40 22.96
N THR A 52 -6.59 20.11 22.09
CA THR A 52 -6.73 18.79 21.48
C THR A 52 -5.61 18.52 20.49
N ALA A 53 -5.18 19.52 19.75
CA ALA A 53 -4.08 19.36 18.79
C ALA A 53 -2.77 19.07 19.50
N GLU A 54 -2.47 19.80 20.55
CA GLU A 54 -1.28 19.61 21.37
C GLU A 54 -1.30 18.25 22.05
N TYR A 55 -2.43 17.83 22.62
CA TYR A 55 -2.57 16.55 23.29
C TYR A 55 -2.29 15.35 22.37
N ILE A 56 -2.85 15.37 21.15
CA ILE A 56 -2.63 14.29 20.15
C ILE A 56 -1.18 14.34 19.64
N ALA A 57 -0.65 15.53 19.39
CA ALA A 57 0.73 15.69 18.94
C ALA A 57 1.75 15.22 19.98
N ASP A 58 1.53 15.52 21.27
CA ASP A 58 2.39 15.05 22.36
C ASP A 58 2.37 13.53 22.49
N PHE A 59 1.22 12.91 22.28
CA PHE A 59 1.11 11.44 22.26
C PHE A 59 1.91 10.85 21.08
N CYS A 60 1.75 11.39 19.88
CA CYS A 60 2.49 10.95 18.70
C CYS A 60 4.00 11.17 18.86
N LYS A 61 4.39 12.29 19.47
CA LYS A 61 5.77 12.60 19.82
C LYS A 61 6.36 11.57 20.75
N GLU A 62 5.67 11.24 21.85
CA GLU A 62 6.13 10.24 22.82
C GLU A 62 6.35 8.87 22.18
N VAL A 63 5.42 8.42 21.32
CA VAL A 63 5.54 7.17 20.57
C VAL A 63 6.75 7.22 19.65
N THR A 64 6.93 8.32 18.91
CA THR A 64 8.05 8.50 17.98
C THR A 64 9.40 8.51 18.70
N GLU A 65 9.48 9.11 19.88
CA GLU A 65 10.71 9.14 20.70
C GLU A 65 11.09 7.76 21.23
N LYS A 66 10.08 7.04 21.79
CA LYS A 66 10.32 5.83 22.57
C LYS A 66 10.42 4.54 21.76
N TYR A 67 9.89 4.53 20.53
CA TYR A 67 9.80 3.31 19.73
C TYR A 67 10.47 3.50 18.36
N ASP A 68 11.05 2.42 17.86
CA ASP A 68 11.51 2.34 16.48
C ASP A 68 10.30 1.95 15.58
N ILE A 69 9.64 2.98 15.05
CA ILE A 69 8.46 2.85 14.22
C ILE A 69 8.73 3.39 12.82
N ASP A 70 8.07 2.82 11.83
CA ASP A 70 8.15 3.24 10.43
C ASP A 70 7.04 4.22 10.05
N GLY A 71 5.96 4.28 10.84
CA GLY A 71 4.84 5.18 10.55
C GLY A 71 3.86 5.36 11.70
N ILE A 72 3.11 6.46 11.60
CA ILE A 72 1.96 6.74 12.46
C ILE A 72 0.72 6.88 11.57
N HIS A 73 -0.34 6.20 11.94
CA HIS A 73 -1.62 6.25 11.27
C HIS A 73 -2.67 6.98 12.10
N LEU A 74 -3.24 8.05 11.55
CA LEU A 74 -4.33 8.79 12.16
C LEU A 74 -5.67 8.25 11.66
N ASP A 75 -6.23 7.30 12.41
CA ASP A 75 -7.59 6.86 12.15
C ASP A 75 -8.61 7.82 12.77
N TYR A 76 -9.79 7.89 12.17
CA TYR A 76 -10.90 8.73 12.67
C TYR A 76 -10.54 10.23 12.87
N ILE A 77 -9.57 10.75 12.13
CA ILE A 77 -9.15 12.16 12.18
C ILE A 77 -10.20 13.05 11.48
N ARG A 78 -11.35 13.18 12.13
CA ARG A 78 -12.55 13.83 11.58
C ARG A 78 -13.56 14.20 12.66
N TYR A 79 -14.55 15.00 12.30
CA TYR A 79 -15.75 15.12 13.11
C TYR A 79 -16.56 13.82 13.04
N PRO A 80 -17.06 13.29 14.16
CA PRO A 80 -17.99 12.17 14.12
C PRO A 80 -19.32 12.57 13.46
N ASP A 81 -19.96 11.60 12.83
CA ASP A 81 -21.28 11.78 12.20
C ASP A 81 -22.38 12.17 13.19
N THR A 82 -22.19 11.82 14.46
CA THR A 82 -23.10 12.20 15.59
C THR A 82 -22.84 13.61 16.13
N TRP A 83 -21.84 14.36 15.61
CA TRP A 83 -21.48 15.69 16.13
C TRP A 83 -22.61 16.71 16.12
N GLY A 84 -23.62 16.49 15.29
CA GLY A 84 -24.71 17.42 15.05
C GLY A 84 -24.41 18.42 13.92
N LYS A 85 -25.10 19.56 13.91
CA LYS A 85 -24.97 20.52 12.80
C LYS A 85 -23.69 21.34 12.90
N ILE A 86 -22.75 21.12 11.99
CA ILE A 86 -21.57 21.94 11.81
C ILE A 86 -21.97 23.21 11.03
N ARG A 87 -22.00 24.36 11.71
CA ARG A 87 -22.44 25.63 11.11
C ARG A 87 -21.38 26.26 10.22
N ASN A 88 -20.11 26.24 10.64
CA ASN A 88 -18.97 26.78 9.90
C ASN A 88 -18.03 25.65 9.47
N ARG A 89 -18.28 25.06 8.29
CA ARG A 89 -17.48 23.96 7.76
C ARG A 89 -16.02 24.34 7.44
N PRO A 90 -15.71 25.53 6.88
CA PRO A 90 -14.33 25.98 6.73
C PRO A 90 -13.55 25.99 8.04
N GLU A 91 -14.12 26.54 9.12
CA GLU A 91 -13.50 26.53 10.43
C GLU A 91 -13.32 25.12 11.00
N ALA A 92 -14.34 24.28 10.85
CA ALA A 92 -14.25 22.88 11.27
C ALA A 92 -13.13 22.12 10.53
N ARG A 93 -12.95 22.33 9.22
CA ARG A 93 -11.79 21.79 8.49
C ARG A 93 -10.46 22.31 9.04
N ASN A 94 -10.40 23.61 9.36
CA ASN A 94 -9.21 24.19 9.96
C ASN A 94 -8.89 23.60 11.33
N ASN A 95 -9.91 23.25 12.13
CA ASN A 95 -9.72 22.59 13.42
C ASN A 95 -9.08 21.21 13.27
N ILE A 96 -9.56 20.40 12.33
CA ILE A 96 -8.94 19.10 12.05
C ILE A 96 -7.53 19.28 11.45
N THR A 97 -7.37 20.19 10.49
CA THR A 97 -6.06 20.48 9.89
C THR A 97 -5.04 20.96 10.92
N ARG A 98 -5.46 21.70 11.96
CA ARG A 98 -4.59 22.11 13.08
C ARG A 98 -4.02 20.91 13.81
N ILE A 99 -4.83 19.87 14.06
CA ILE A 99 -4.38 18.63 14.69
C ILE A 99 -3.33 17.95 13.80
N VAL A 100 -3.63 17.78 12.52
CA VAL A 100 -2.71 17.17 11.56
C VAL A 100 -1.38 17.92 11.48
N LYS A 101 -1.43 19.26 11.43
CA LYS A 101 -0.21 20.11 11.44
C LYS A 101 0.61 19.96 12.71
N ALA A 102 -0.03 19.87 13.87
CA ALA A 102 0.67 19.68 15.13
C ALA A 102 1.36 18.30 15.19
N VAL A 103 0.68 17.24 14.81
CA VAL A 103 1.27 15.89 14.72
C VAL A 103 2.44 15.86 13.75
N HIS A 104 2.24 16.38 12.53
CA HIS A 104 3.30 16.45 11.52
C HIS A 104 4.54 17.16 12.06
N ARG A 105 4.38 18.34 12.68
CA ARG A 105 5.50 19.10 13.24
C ARG A 105 6.30 18.29 14.26
N GLU A 106 5.63 17.67 15.24
CA GLU A 106 6.31 16.95 16.32
C GLU A 106 6.98 15.67 15.82
N VAL A 107 6.30 14.89 14.97
CA VAL A 107 6.83 13.62 14.46
C VAL A 107 8.00 13.87 13.51
N LYS A 108 7.82 14.77 12.54
CA LYS A 108 8.86 15.01 11.52
C LYS A 108 10.09 15.74 12.06
N ALA A 109 9.95 16.50 13.15
CA ALA A 109 11.10 17.09 13.84
C ALA A 109 12.00 16.05 14.50
N LEU A 110 11.45 14.91 14.91
CA LEU A 110 12.20 13.83 15.56
C LEU A 110 12.75 12.82 14.55
N LYS A 111 11.84 12.30 13.71
CA LYS A 111 12.15 11.25 12.72
C LYS A 111 11.43 11.58 11.41
N PRO A 112 12.08 12.35 10.51
CA PRO A 112 11.44 12.80 9.29
C PRO A 112 11.01 11.66 8.34
N TRP A 113 11.64 10.48 8.45
CA TRP A 113 11.28 9.28 7.69
C TRP A 113 10.02 8.57 8.20
N VAL A 114 9.54 8.84 9.43
CA VAL A 114 8.31 8.21 9.94
C VAL A 114 7.13 8.64 9.09
N GLN A 115 6.51 7.69 8.38
CA GLN A 115 5.40 7.93 7.47
C GLN A 115 4.14 8.35 8.23
N LEU A 116 3.55 9.49 7.87
CA LEU A 116 2.26 9.91 8.40
C LEU A 116 1.15 9.52 7.42
N SER A 117 0.11 8.88 7.95
CA SER A 117 -1.01 8.41 7.14
C SER A 117 -2.35 8.57 7.84
N CYS A 118 -3.44 8.49 7.08
CA CYS A 118 -4.80 8.51 7.65
C CYS A 118 -5.78 7.66 6.83
N SER A 119 -6.90 7.25 7.47
CA SER A 119 -8.04 6.59 6.85
C SER A 119 -9.21 7.57 6.67
N PRO A 120 -9.27 8.33 5.56
CA PRO A 120 -10.40 9.21 5.32
C PRO A 120 -11.66 8.43 4.93
N VAL A 121 -12.81 9.08 5.06
CA VAL A 121 -14.08 8.59 4.48
C VAL A 121 -13.91 8.36 2.98
N GLY A 122 -14.50 7.30 2.46
CA GLY A 122 -14.20 6.72 1.16
C GLY A 122 -14.36 7.63 -0.07
N LYS A 123 -15.11 8.75 0.03
CA LYS A 123 -15.19 9.80 -1.00
C LYS A 123 -14.56 11.08 -0.45
N TYR A 124 -13.73 11.74 -1.25
CA TYR A 124 -13.21 13.05 -0.83
C TYR A 124 -14.30 14.13 -0.80
N ALA A 125 -15.00 14.29 -1.92
CA ALA A 125 -16.12 15.20 -2.11
C ALA A 125 -17.05 14.60 -3.19
N ASP A 126 -18.16 15.27 -3.42
CA ASP A 126 -19.00 14.91 -4.56
C ASP A 126 -18.27 15.23 -5.87
N THR A 127 -18.49 14.41 -6.88
CA THR A 127 -17.83 14.52 -8.19
C THR A 127 -18.84 14.61 -9.33
N LYS A 128 -18.48 15.32 -10.41
CA LYS A 128 -19.27 15.35 -11.64
C LYS A 128 -19.19 14.05 -12.46
N ARG A 129 -18.21 13.18 -12.17
CA ARG A 129 -18.02 11.90 -12.88
C ARG A 129 -19.08 10.87 -12.57
N GLN A 130 -19.63 10.93 -11.36
CA GLN A 130 -20.63 10.03 -10.87
C GLN A 130 -21.63 10.82 -10.04
N ASN A 131 -22.91 10.67 -10.36
CA ASN A 131 -23.95 11.28 -9.54
C ASN A 131 -23.92 10.66 -8.13
N SER A 132 -23.43 11.42 -7.18
CA SER A 132 -23.38 11.02 -5.78
C SER A 132 -23.53 12.25 -4.90
N VAL A 133 -24.32 12.10 -3.87
CA VAL A 133 -24.55 13.11 -2.85
C VAL A 133 -24.32 12.50 -1.47
N GLY A 134 -24.01 13.33 -0.50
CA GLY A 134 -24.02 12.93 0.90
C GLY A 134 -22.63 12.66 1.48
N TRP A 135 -22.45 11.49 2.09
CA TRP A 135 -21.29 11.18 2.93
C TRP A 135 -19.94 11.31 2.19
N ASN A 136 -19.16 12.32 2.56
CA ASN A 136 -17.82 12.56 2.04
C ASN A 136 -16.88 13.14 3.10
N ALA A 137 -15.58 13.06 2.85
CA ALA A 137 -14.53 13.45 3.78
C ALA A 137 -14.52 14.97 4.01
N ARG A 138 -14.47 15.76 2.93
CA ARG A 138 -14.25 17.20 2.99
C ARG A 138 -15.44 17.96 3.55
N ASP A 139 -16.63 17.69 3.03
CA ASP A 139 -17.78 18.57 3.27
C ASP A 139 -18.67 18.07 4.41
N VAL A 140 -18.65 16.78 4.73
CA VAL A 140 -19.49 16.23 5.80
C VAL A 140 -18.72 16.07 7.11
N VAL A 141 -17.55 15.46 7.09
CA VAL A 141 -16.78 15.18 8.31
C VAL A 141 -15.50 16.02 8.46
N CYS A 142 -15.33 17.00 7.57
CA CYS A 142 -14.30 18.04 7.65
C CYS A 142 -12.86 17.54 7.55
N GLN A 143 -12.63 16.42 6.82
CA GLN A 143 -11.31 15.91 6.49
C GLN A 143 -10.83 16.52 5.16
N ASP A 144 -10.01 17.58 5.21
CA ASP A 144 -9.48 18.21 3.99
C ASP A 144 -8.17 17.55 3.53
N VAL A 145 -8.27 16.26 3.24
CA VAL A 145 -7.13 15.37 2.97
C VAL A 145 -6.36 15.79 1.71
N ALA A 146 -7.04 16.32 0.70
CA ALA A 146 -6.36 16.82 -0.50
C ALA A 146 -5.44 18.01 -0.16
N LEU A 147 -5.88 18.92 0.72
CA LEU A 147 -5.04 19.98 1.25
C LEU A 147 -3.86 19.42 2.05
N TRP A 148 -4.09 18.41 2.88
CA TRP A 148 -3.01 17.81 3.69
C TRP A 148 -1.93 17.16 2.82
N MET A 149 -2.31 16.49 1.73
CA MET A 149 -1.34 15.94 0.77
C MET A 149 -0.63 17.04 -0.03
N GLN A 150 -1.35 18.08 -0.45
CA GLN A 150 -0.78 19.22 -1.15
C GLN A 150 0.23 19.99 -0.28
N ASP A 151 -0.09 20.21 1.00
CA ASP A 151 0.77 20.90 1.98
C ASP A 151 1.89 19.99 2.51
N GLY A 152 1.99 18.71 2.08
CA GLY A 152 2.99 17.77 2.54
C GLY A 152 2.80 17.27 3.97
N LEU A 153 1.58 17.37 4.52
CA LEU A 153 1.28 16.97 5.89
C LEU A 153 0.98 15.46 6.04
N MET A 154 0.68 14.80 4.93
CA MET A 154 0.40 13.35 4.86
C MET A 154 1.24 12.70 3.76
N ASP A 155 1.79 11.53 4.06
CA ASP A 155 2.61 10.73 3.16
C ASP A 155 1.80 9.65 2.46
N ALA A 156 0.79 9.12 3.14
CA ALA A 156 -0.06 8.07 2.62
C ALA A 156 -1.52 8.24 3.09
N ILE A 157 -2.45 7.76 2.28
CA ILE A 157 -3.87 7.72 2.62
C ILE A 157 -4.47 6.35 2.30
N TYR A 158 -5.37 5.92 3.17
CA TYR A 158 -6.11 4.67 3.08
C TYR A 158 -7.62 4.92 3.09
N PRO A 159 -8.20 5.50 2.01
CA PRO A 159 -9.62 5.86 1.99
C PRO A 159 -10.51 4.65 2.23
N MET A 160 -11.47 4.75 3.16
CA MET A 160 -12.39 3.67 3.53
C MET A 160 -13.44 3.43 2.43
N MET A 161 -13.03 2.82 1.32
CA MET A 161 -13.84 2.65 0.12
C MET A 161 -14.59 1.33 0.12
N TYR A 162 -15.48 1.14 1.09
CA TYR A 162 -16.30 -0.09 1.23
C TYR A 162 -17.50 -0.06 0.29
N PHE A 163 -17.24 0.17 -0.98
CA PHE A 163 -18.19 0.32 -2.07
C PHE A 163 -17.87 -0.68 -3.18
N ARG A 164 -18.66 -0.67 -4.26
CA ARG A 164 -18.37 -1.44 -5.47
C ARG A 164 -18.85 -0.70 -6.71
N ASP A 165 -18.40 -1.13 -7.88
CA ASP A 165 -18.83 -0.64 -9.20
C ASP A 165 -18.72 0.90 -9.33
N GLN A 166 -19.81 1.55 -9.75
CA GLN A 166 -19.86 2.98 -9.97
C GLN A 166 -19.66 3.83 -8.70
N GLN A 167 -19.80 3.24 -7.53
CA GLN A 167 -19.51 3.92 -6.27
C GLN A 167 -18.06 3.77 -5.83
N PHE A 168 -17.31 2.87 -6.46
CA PHE A 168 -15.90 2.62 -6.16
C PHE A 168 -14.96 3.30 -7.16
N TYR A 169 -15.00 2.89 -8.43
CA TYR A 169 -13.97 3.25 -9.41
C TYR A 169 -13.78 4.76 -9.65
N PRO A 170 -14.84 5.57 -9.83
CA PRO A 170 -14.67 7.01 -10.05
C PRO A 170 -14.03 7.72 -8.87
N PHE A 171 -14.31 7.26 -7.64
CA PHE A 171 -13.79 7.87 -6.42
C PHE A 171 -12.37 7.38 -6.10
N ALA A 172 -12.02 6.15 -6.44
CA ALA A 172 -10.62 5.68 -6.37
C ALA A 172 -9.71 6.52 -7.28
N ILE A 173 -10.16 6.80 -8.49
CA ILE A 173 -9.43 7.67 -9.43
C ILE A 173 -9.35 9.11 -8.89
N ASP A 174 -10.44 9.65 -8.35
CA ASP A 174 -10.45 10.99 -7.74
C ASP A 174 -9.43 11.12 -6.61
N TRP A 175 -9.31 10.10 -5.74
CA TRP A 175 -8.28 10.05 -4.71
C TRP A 175 -6.86 10.04 -5.30
N LYS A 176 -6.62 9.24 -6.33
CA LYS A 176 -5.31 9.18 -7.01
C LYS A 176 -4.92 10.52 -7.62
N GLU A 177 -5.84 11.17 -8.31
CA GLU A 177 -5.61 12.46 -8.94
C GLU A 177 -5.30 13.58 -7.94
N ARG A 178 -5.91 13.52 -6.73
CA ARG A 178 -5.68 14.48 -5.65
C ARG A 178 -4.47 14.17 -4.78
N SER A 179 -3.81 13.04 -5.01
CA SER A 179 -2.75 12.56 -4.11
C SER A 179 -1.49 13.41 -4.09
N ASN A 180 -1.31 14.30 -5.06
CA ASN A 180 -0.07 15.08 -5.21
C ASN A 180 1.19 14.19 -5.14
N GLY A 181 1.14 13.02 -5.79
CA GLY A 181 2.24 12.05 -5.80
C GLY A 181 2.40 11.21 -4.53
N ARG A 182 1.57 11.43 -3.50
CA ARG A 182 1.59 10.65 -2.26
C ARG A 182 1.00 9.26 -2.44
N ILE A 183 1.26 8.37 -1.50
CA ILE A 183 0.79 6.98 -1.53
C ILE A 183 -0.73 6.95 -1.31
N VAL A 184 -1.43 6.23 -2.18
CA VAL A 184 -2.86 5.98 -2.07
C VAL A 184 -3.11 4.48 -2.09
N ALA A 185 -3.73 3.96 -1.03
CA ALA A 185 -4.09 2.55 -0.92
C ALA A 185 -5.53 2.40 -0.39
N PRO A 186 -6.53 2.45 -1.28
CA PRO A 186 -7.92 2.34 -0.91
C PRO A 186 -8.22 1.09 -0.08
N GLY A 187 -9.05 1.28 0.96
CA GLY A 187 -9.54 0.21 1.82
C GLY A 187 -10.70 -0.52 1.18
N LEU A 188 -10.54 -1.82 0.98
CA LEU A 188 -11.55 -2.71 0.43
C LEU A 188 -12.41 -3.32 1.54
N GLY A 189 -13.72 -3.34 1.36
CA GLY A 189 -14.66 -3.89 2.30
C GLY A 189 -14.75 -5.43 2.24
N VAL A 190 -13.68 -6.15 2.58
CA VAL A 190 -13.69 -7.62 2.52
C VAL A 190 -14.72 -8.26 3.46
N TYR A 191 -15.15 -7.55 4.50
CA TYR A 191 -16.24 -8.01 5.37
C TYR A 191 -17.57 -8.13 4.63
N MET A 192 -17.79 -7.34 3.57
CA MET A 192 -19.00 -7.39 2.74
C MET A 192 -19.14 -8.72 1.97
N LEU A 193 -18.06 -9.51 1.87
CA LEU A 193 -18.12 -10.87 1.30
C LEU A 193 -18.93 -11.83 2.20
N HIS A 194 -18.99 -11.57 3.51
CA HIS A 194 -19.63 -12.46 4.45
C HIS A 194 -21.17 -12.44 4.28
N ARG A 195 -21.79 -13.62 4.46
CA ARG A 195 -23.24 -13.80 4.27
C ARG A 195 -24.11 -12.99 5.25
N SER A 196 -23.58 -12.66 6.43
CA SER A 196 -24.29 -11.83 7.41
C SER A 196 -24.23 -10.34 7.10
N GLU A 197 -23.40 -9.94 6.14
CA GLU A 197 -23.24 -8.55 5.71
C GLU A 197 -23.98 -8.33 4.38
N ARG A 198 -23.26 -8.16 3.30
CA ARG A 198 -23.86 -7.93 1.96
C ARG A 198 -23.73 -9.12 1.03
N ASN A 199 -23.02 -10.17 1.44
CA ASN A 199 -22.79 -11.38 0.65
C ASN A 199 -22.25 -11.10 -0.78
N TRP A 200 -21.38 -10.10 -0.93
CA TRP A 200 -20.80 -9.76 -2.23
C TRP A 200 -20.07 -10.97 -2.85
N PRO A 201 -20.09 -11.12 -4.18
CA PRO A 201 -19.24 -12.10 -4.84
C PRO A 201 -17.76 -11.72 -4.67
N LEU A 202 -16.87 -12.71 -4.60
CA LEU A 202 -15.42 -12.48 -4.51
C LEU A 202 -14.90 -11.65 -5.70
N SER A 203 -15.52 -11.81 -6.87
CA SER A 203 -15.14 -11.10 -8.10
C SER A 203 -15.21 -9.58 -7.98
N ASP A 204 -16.04 -9.03 -7.11
CA ASP A 204 -16.11 -7.58 -6.93
C ASP A 204 -14.80 -7.07 -6.29
N ILE A 205 -14.39 -7.66 -5.18
CA ILE A 205 -13.14 -7.29 -4.49
C ILE A 205 -11.89 -7.58 -5.37
N THR A 206 -11.87 -8.73 -6.03
CA THR A 206 -10.69 -9.08 -6.85
C THR A 206 -10.53 -8.17 -8.06
N ARG A 207 -11.64 -7.72 -8.65
CA ARG A 207 -11.63 -6.71 -9.73
C ARG A 207 -11.10 -5.37 -9.23
N GLU A 208 -11.54 -4.92 -8.06
CA GLU A 208 -11.03 -3.71 -7.42
C GLU A 208 -9.52 -3.80 -7.22
N MET A 209 -9.01 -4.92 -6.70
CA MET A 209 -7.58 -5.15 -6.50
C MET A 209 -6.78 -5.02 -7.81
N TYR A 210 -7.27 -5.61 -8.91
CA TYR A 210 -6.59 -5.51 -10.21
C TYR A 210 -6.61 -4.07 -10.75
N VAL A 211 -7.75 -3.37 -10.64
CA VAL A 211 -7.88 -1.98 -11.10
C VAL A 211 -6.96 -1.06 -10.30
N LEU A 212 -6.94 -1.17 -8.97
CA LEU A 212 -6.06 -0.36 -8.12
C LEU A 212 -4.59 -0.55 -8.50
N ARG A 213 -4.16 -1.80 -8.70
CA ARG A 213 -2.79 -2.11 -9.15
C ARG A 213 -2.47 -1.51 -10.51
N GLN A 214 -3.41 -1.56 -11.46
CA GLN A 214 -3.25 -0.97 -12.80
C GLN A 214 -3.03 0.54 -12.73
N TYR A 215 -3.66 1.23 -11.78
CA TYR A 215 -3.49 2.67 -11.58
C TYR A 215 -2.35 3.03 -10.61
N GLY A 216 -1.50 2.08 -10.24
CA GLY A 216 -0.36 2.30 -9.35
C GLY A 216 -0.78 2.71 -7.94
N MET A 217 -1.89 2.16 -7.46
CA MET A 217 -2.37 2.32 -6.09
C MET A 217 -2.10 1.07 -5.28
N GLY A 218 -1.90 1.25 -3.97
CA GLY A 218 -1.86 0.16 -3.01
C GLY A 218 -3.26 -0.38 -2.69
N ILE A 219 -3.31 -1.32 -1.75
CA ILE A 219 -4.54 -1.98 -1.31
C ILE A 219 -4.47 -2.16 0.19
N THR A 220 -5.54 -1.80 0.88
CA THR A 220 -5.77 -2.18 2.28
C THR A 220 -7.09 -2.93 2.40
N MET A 221 -7.26 -3.70 3.48
CA MET A 221 -8.45 -4.55 3.63
C MET A 221 -9.09 -4.36 5.00
N PHE A 222 -10.34 -4.04 5.03
CA PHE A 222 -11.13 -3.98 6.24
C PHE A 222 -12.12 -5.14 6.26
N ARG A 223 -11.99 -6.04 7.21
CA ARG A 223 -11.02 -6.13 8.31
C ARG A 223 -10.37 -7.50 8.32
N SER A 224 -9.26 -7.61 9.06
CA SER A 224 -8.39 -8.79 9.12
C SER A 224 -9.12 -10.11 9.41
N LYS A 225 -10.16 -10.12 10.28
CA LYS A 225 -10.95 -11.31 10.57
C LYS A 225 -11.43 -12.03 9.30
N PHE A 226 -12.00 -11.29 8.35
CA PHE A 226 -12.58 -11.91 7.13
C PHE A 226 -11.51 -12.36 6.15
N LEU A 227 -10.31 -11.77 6.23
CA LEU A 227 -9.14 -12.23 5.50
C LEU A 227 -8.60 -13.52 6.11
N THR A 228 -8.39 -13.57 7.43
CA THR A 228 -7.87 -14.75 8.13
C THR A 228 -8.83 -15.94 8.10
N ASP A 229 -10.13 -15.68 8.10
CA ASP A 229 -11.18 -16.70 7.95
C ASP A 229 -11.30 -17.21 6.49
N ASP A 230 -10.49 -16.70 5.58
CA ASP A 230 -10.53 -16.98 4.14
C ASP A 230 -11.94 -16.87 3.53
N THR A 231 -12.70 -15.84 3.94
CA THR A 231 -14.08 -15.66 3.52
C THR A 231 -14.19 -15.66 1.99
N LYS A 232 -14.88 -16.65 1.43
CA LYS A 232 -14.99 -16.91 -0.03
C LYS A 232 -13.66 -17.09 -0.76
N GLY A 233 -12.58 -17.42 -0.08
CA GLY A 233 -11.26 -17.62 -0.68
C GLY A 233 -10.44 -16.33 -0.88
N ILE A 234 -10.79 -15.24 -0.19
CA ILE A 234 -10.08 -13.96 -0.31
C ILE A 234 -8.63 -14.03 0.17
N TYR A 235 -8.34 -14.79 1.23
CA TYR A 235 -6.96 -14.96 1.71
C TYR A 235 -6.10 -15.66 0.67
N GLN A 236 -6.60 -16.77 0.13
CA GLN A 236 -5.87 -17.52 -0.89
C GLN A 236 -5.67 -16.67 -2.16
N PHE A 237 -6.71 -15.94 -2.58
CA PHE A 237 -6.57 -15.01 -3.71
C PHE A 237 -5.50 -13.97 -3.45
N THR A 238 -5.53 -13.32 -2.28
CA THR A 238 -4.57 -12.27 -1.91
C THR A 238 -3.14 -12.80 -1.87
N LYS A 239 -2.95 -14.02 -1.36
CA LYS A 239 -1.66 -14.70 -1.36
C LYS A 239 -1.11 -14.89 -2.78
N ASP A 240 -1.96 -15.35 -3.70
CA ASP A 240 -1.56 -15.58 -5.08
C ASP A 240 -1.35 -14.23 -5.83
N PHE A 241 -2.20 -13.24 -5.55
CA PHE A 241 -2.11 -11.89 -6.12
C PHE A 241 -0.84 -11.15 -5.68
N ASN A 242 -0.37 -11.36 -4.45
CA ASN A 242 0.84 -10.79 -3.86
C ASN A 242 1.96 -11.84 -3.72
N ALA A 243 2.06 -12.80 -4.65
CA ALA A 243 3.02 -13.89 -4.56
C ALA A 243 4.49 -13.43 -4.64
N LEU A 244 4.74 -12.31 -5.31
CA LEU A 244 6.07 -11.73 -5.43
C LEU A 244 6.27 -10.63 -4.38
N PRO A 245 7.49 -10.48 -3.82
CA PRO A 245 7.81 -9.35 -2.97
C PRO A 245 7.71 -8.05 -3.77
N ALA A 246 7.49 -6.94 -3.07
CA ALA A 246 7.45 -5.61 -3.65
C ALA A 246 8.09 -4.62 -2.67
N LEU A 247 8.77 -3.61 -3.21
CA LEU A 247 9.28 -2.50 -2.42
C LEU A 247 8.17 -1.52 -2.09
N GLN A 248 8.28 -0.87 -0.94
CA GLN A 248 7.47 0.30 -0.65
C GLN A 248 7.86 1.46 -1.57
N PRO A 249 6.90 2.27 -2.03
CA PRO A 249 7.23 3.49 -2.76
C PRO A 249 8.07 4.44 -1.91
N ALA A 250 9.18 4.92 -2.47
CA ALA A 250 10.04 5.87 -1.79
C ALA A 250 9.34 7.21 -1.51
N MET A 251 9.62 7.80 -0.36
CA MET A 251 9.13 9.13 0.03
C MET A 251 10.02 10.24 -0.56
N THR A 252 10.11 10.27 -1.89
CA THR A 252 10.96 11.19 -2.65
C THR A 252 10.66 12.67 -2.45
N TRP A 253 9.56 12.98 -1.80
CA TRP A 253 9.22 14.34 -1.39
C TRP A 253 9.95 14.84 -0.13
N TYR A 254 10.68 13.95 0.56
CA TYR A 254 11.56 14.32 1.66
C TYR A 254 13.03 14.19 1.28
N ASP A 255 13.41 13.07 0.71
CA ASP A 255 14.78 12.80 0.28
C ASP A 255 14.78 11.97 -1.01
N VAL A 256 15.72 12.25 -1.87
CA VAL A 256 15.95 11.54 -3.14
C VAL A 256 17.38 10.99 -3.22
N THR A 257 18.15 11.12 -2.14
CA THR A 257 19.55 10.69 -2.10
C THR A 257 19.63 9.21 -1.78
N PRO A 258 19.99 8.34 -2.73
CA PRO A 258 20.07 6.93 -2.46
C PRO A 258 21.28 6.61 -1.55
N PRO A 259 21.19 5.56 -0.71
CA PRO A 259 22.33 5.07 0.04
C PRO A 259 23.42 4.51 -0.87
N VAL A 260 24.61 4.27 -0.32
CA VAL A 260 25.72 3.63 -1.03
C VAL A 260 25.32 2.20 -1.40
N ALA A 261 25.70 1.76 -2.60
CA ALA A 261 25.44 0.40 -3.03
C ALA A 261 26.35 -0.61 -2.30
N PRO A 262 25.82 -1.79 -1.90
CA PRO A 262 26.61 -2.85 -1.30
C PRO A 262 27.72 -3.34 -2.24
N GLU A 263 28.90 -3.56 -1.69
CA GLU A 263 30.06 -4.09 -2.41
C GLU A 263 30.30 -5.58 -2.08
N LYS A 264 31.21 -6.20 -2.84
CA LYS A 264 31.65 -7.60 -2.66
C LYS A 264 30.51 -8.62 -2.59
N VAL A 265 29.48 -8.41 -3.39
CA VAL A 265 28.39 -9.39 -3.53
C VAL A 265 28.96 -10.71 -4.06
N ARG A 266 28.88 -11.78 -3.25
CA ARG A 266 29.48 -13.09 -3.54
C ARG A 266 28.49 -14.20 -3.22
N TYR A 267 28.40 -15.17 -4.13
CA TYR A 267 27.69 -16.41 -3.89
C TYR A 267 28.68 -17.57 -3.80
N SER A 268 28.67 -18.31 -2.72
CA SER A 268 29.50 -19.48 -2.49
C SER A 268 28.80 -20.48 -1.58
N ASN A 269 28.82 -21.77 -1.97
CA ASN A 269 28.26 -22.88 -1.16
C ASN A 269 26.79 -22.64 -0.69
N GLY A 270 25.98 -22.06 -1.55
CA GLY A 270 24.58 -21.77 -1.23
C GLY A 270 24.34 -20.51 -0.43
N VAL A 271 25.41 -19.79 -0.02
CA VAL A 271 25.31 -18.52 0.72
C VAL A 271 25.60 -17.37 -0.22
N LEU A 272 24.69 -16.41 -0.28
CA LEU A 272 24.92 -15.09 -0.86
C LEU A 272 25.31 -14.14 0.26
N SER A 273 26.39 -13.37 0.07
CA SER A 273 26.90 -12.41 1.06
C SER A 273 27.39 -11.12 0.40
N TRP A 274 27.39 -10.02 1.17
CA TRP A 274 27.85 -8.70 0.73
C TRP A 274 28.42 -7.91 1.91
N GLU A 275 29.08 -6.78 1.62
CA GLU A 275 29.56 -5.87 2.66
C GLU A 275 28.42 -4.98 3.17
N ASP A 276 28.46 -4.75 4.48
CA ASP A 276 27.56 -3.79 5.13
C ASP A 276 27.91 -2.36 4.67
N VAL A 277 26.92 -1.59 4.29
CA VAL A 277 27.11 -0.20 3.88
C VAL A 277 27.05 0.77 5.07
N GLY A 278 26.73 0.26 6.25
CA GLY A 278 26.53 1.06 7.46
C GLY A 278 25.25 1.91 7.40
N GLY A 279 24.96 2.56 8.52
CA GLY A 279 23.74 3.36 8.64
C GLY A 279 22.50 2.52 8.92
N ASP A 280 21.33 3.16 8.88
CA ASP A 280 20.02 2.52 9.11
C ASP A 280 19.39 2.13 7.77
N VAL A 281 19.89 1.04 7.21
CA VAL A 281 19.47 0.53 5.90
C VAL A 281 18.99 -0.91 5.97
N THR A 282 18.15 -1.28 5.02
CA THR A 282 17.79 -2.66 4.69
C THR A 282 18.33 -3.03 3.32
N TYR A 283 18.33 -4.31 2.98
CA TYR A 283 18.86 -4.81 1.72
C TYR A 283 17.77 -5.50 0.90
N ASN A 284 17.81 -5.27 -0.42
CA ASN A 284 16.98 -6.00 -1.38
C ASN A 284 17.88 -6.92 -2.20
N VAL A 285 17.46 -8.15 -2.37
CA VAL A 285 18.19 -9.18 -3.14
C VAL A 285 17.44 -9.48 -4.42
N TYR A 286 18.16 -9.35 -5.52
CA TYR A 286 17.67 -9.65 -6.87
C TYR A 286 18.41 -10.83 -7.46
N CYS A 287 17.69 -11.62 -8.27
CA CYS A 287 18.22 -12.80 -8.93
C CYS A 287 17.72 -12.87 -10.38
N SER A 288 18.60 -13.16 -11.33
CA SER A 288 18.23 -13.28 -12.74
C SER A 288 19.11 -14.31 -13.45
N GLU A 289 18.61 -14.92 -14.52
CA GLU A 289 19.39 -15.75 -15.44
C GLU A 289 20.22 -14.91 -16.43
N THR A 290 20.05 -13.59 -16.44
CA THR A 290 20.76 -12.66 -17.32
C THR A 290 21.54 -11.61 -16.54
N THR A 291 22.60 -11.08 -17.13
CA THR A 291 23.41 -10.01 -16.57
C THR A 291 23.53 -8.83 -17.55
N PRO A 292 23.47 -7.59 -17.05
CA PRO A 292 23.31 -7.16 -15.68
C PRO A 292 21.91 -7.51 -15.15
N VAL A 293 21.79 -7.76 -13.84
CA VAL A 293 20.49 -8.02 -13.20
C VAL A 293 19.67 -6.75 -13.24
N ASP A 294 18.49 -6.83 -13.85
CA ASP A 294 17.54 -5.70 -13.92
C ASP A 294 16.78 -5.58 -12.59
N THR A 295 17.14 -4.60 -11.77
CA THR A 295 16.49 -4.32 -10.49
C THR A 295 15.13 -3.60 -10.65
N GLN A 296 14.82 -3.10 -11.83
CA GLN A 296 13.50 -2.53 -12.12
C GLN A 296 12.48 -3.60 -12.49
N ASN A 297 12.93 -4.83 -12.76
CA ASN A 297 12.04 -5.95 -13.02
C ASN A 297 11.63 -6.60 -11.69
N PRO A 298 10.36 -6.51 -11.27
CA PRO A 298 9.90 -7.06 -9.99
C PRO A 298 10.00 -8.58 -9.90
N ASP A 299 10.08 -9.29 -11.03
CA ASP A 299 10.26 -10.75 -11.02
C ASP A 299 11.68 -11.15 -10.59
N ASN A 300 12.64 -10.24 -10.65
CA ASN A 300 14.00 -10.47 -10.19
C ASN A 300 14.16 -10.26 -8.69
N LEU A 301 13.24 -9.56 -8.03
CA LEU A 301 13.27 -9.33 -6.59
C LEU A 301 12.89 -10.62 -5.85
N ILE A 302 13.82 -11.19 -5.11
CA ILE A 302 13.61 -12.42 -4.34
C ILE A 302 13.50 -12.18 -2.83
N MET A 303 14.06 -11.08 -2.34
CA MET A 303 13.98 -10.66 -0.95
C MET A 303 13.95 -9.13 -0.87
N ALA A 304 13.03 -8.58 -0.06
CA ALA A 304 12.95 -7.16 0.24
C ALA A 304 13.13 -6.92 1.74
N ASP A 305 13.64 -5.76 2.10
CA ASP A 305 13.78 -5.28 3.48
C ASP A 305 14.55 -6.24 4.41
N TYR A 306 15.63 -6.81 3.93
CA TYR A 306 16.44 -7.75 4.68
C TYR A 306 17.47 -7.03 5.57
N HIS A 307 17.51 -7.39 6.86
CA HIS A 307 18.41 -6.74 7.85
C HIS A 307 19.77 -7.41 8.02
N GLY A 308 20.11 -8.41 7.23
CA GLY A 308 21.40 -9.10 7.31
C GLY A 308 22.31 -8.81 6.12
N THR A 309 23.56 -9.23 6.20
CA THR A 309 24.56 -9.11 5.12
C THR A 309 24.87 -10.46 4.47
N SER A 310 24.12 -11.50 4.80
CA SER A 310 24.23 -12.82 4.16
C SER A 310 22.93 -13.59 4.27
N ILE A 311 22.64 -14.39 3.24
CA ILE A 311 21.44 -15.23 3.18
C ILE A 311 21.75 -16.60 2.61
N GLN A 312 21.20 -17.65 3.22
CA GLN A 312 21.22 -19.01 2.68
C GLN A 312 20.13 -19.12 1.62
N LEU A 313 20.54 -19.44 0.40
CA LEU A 313 19.61 -19.66 -0.72
C LEU A 313 19.39 -21.17 -0.95
N PRO A 314 18.24 -21.58 -1.50
CA PRO A 314 18.02 -22.94 -1.92
C PRO A 314 19.00 -23.30 -3.06
N PRO A 315 19.26 -24.59 -3.32
CA PRO A 315 20.09 -25.02 -4.43
C PRO A 315 19.61 -24.45 -5.77
N LEU A 316 20.52 -23.81 -6.49
CA LEU A 316 20.22 -23.23 -7.80
C LEU A 316 20.11 -24.33 -8.85
N LYS A 317 19.03 -24.32 -9.61
CA LYS A 317 18.81 -25.30 -10.72
C LYS A 317 19.48 -24.86 -12.03
N THR A 318 19.67 -23.55 -12.19
CA THR A 318 20.28 -22.91 -13.36
C THR A 318 21.28 -21.86 -12.90
N ALA A 319 22.10 -21.35 -13.84
CA ALA A 319 22.97 -20.23 -13.54
C ALA A 319 22.17 -19.01 -13.18
N GLN A 320 22.58 -18.36 -12.11
CA GLN A 320 21.96 -17.17 -11.59
C GLN A 320 23.00 -16.07 -11.38
N TYR A 321 22.57 -14.86 -11.65
CA TYR A 321 23.30 -13.65 -11.30
C TYR A 321 22.57 -12.94 -10.19
N PHE A 322 23.28 -12.40 -9.24
CA PHE A 322 22.71 -11.70 -8.10
C PHE A 322 23.11 -10.22 -8.11
N ALA A 323 22.18 -9.39 -7.69
CA ALA A 323 22.44 -8.01 -7.31
C ALA A 323 21.84 -7.78 -5.92
N VAL A 324 22.51 -6.94 -5.14
CA VAL A 324 22.02 -6.51 -3.83
C VAL A 324 22.05 -4.99 -3.82
N THR A 325 20.96 -4.41 -3.37
CA THR A 325 20.82 -2.97 -3.18
C THR A 325 20.57 -2.68 -1.71
N ALA A 326 20.85 -1.47 -1.28
CA ALA A 326 20.49 -0.97 0.05
C ALA A 326 19.32 0.01 -0.08
N THR A 327 18.42 0.02 0.91
CA THR A 327 17.30 0.95 0.98
C THR A 327 17.35 1.69 2.31
N ASP A 328 17.25 3.01 2.27
CA ASP A 328 17.19 3.86 3.46
C ASP A 328 15.79 3.91 4.07
N ARG A 329 15.64 4.65 5.17
CA ARG A 329 14.37 4.81 5.89
C ARG A 329 13.31 5.60 5.09
N TYR A 330 13.69 6.31 4.02
CA TYR A 330 12.75 6.98 3.12
C TYR A 330 12.30 6.09 1.97
N GLY A 331 12.88 4.90 1.84
CA GLY A 331 12.63 3.96 0.75
C GLY A 331 13.47 4.22 -0.50
N ASN A 332 14.48 5.11 -0.45
CA ASN A 332 15.37 5.31 -1.58
C ASN A 332 16.30 4.11 -1.72
N GLU A 333 16.31 3.51 -2.90
CA GLU A 333 17.13 2.35 -3.21
C GLU A 333 18.43 2.77 -3.88
N SER A 334 19.54 2.19 -3.41
CA SER A 334 20.86 2.42 -3.98
C SER A 334 20.96 2.00 -5.44
N LEU A 335 21.92 2.56 -6.15
CA LEU A 335 22.28 2.06 -7.48
C LEU A 335 22.78 0.62 -7.35
N ARG A 336 22.40 -0.24 -8.30
CA ARG A 336 22.80 -1.64 -8.29
C ARG A 336 24.32 -1.81 -8.43
N PRO A 337 24.95 -2.69 -7.65
CA PRO A 337 26.32 -3.08 -7.89
C PRO A 337 26.41 -4.01 -9.11
N VAL A 338 27.57 -4.02 -9.76
CA VAL A 338 27.89 -5.01 -10.79
C VAL A 338 28.30 -6.31 -10.10
N SER A 339 27.45 -7.32 -10.08
CA SER A 339 27.79 -8.64 -9.54
C SER A 339 28.52 -9.50 -10.58
N LYS A 340 29.50 -10.31 -10.11
CA LYS A 340 30.11 -11.36 -10.96
C LYS A 340 29.21 -12.59 -11.01
N ALA A 341 29.08 -13.16 -12.21
CA ALA A 341 28.31 -14.37 -12.45
C ALA A 341 28.86 -15.59 -11.70
N SER A 342 28.01 -16.41 -11.10
CA SER A 342 28.29 -17.81 -10.87
C SER A 342 27.95 -18.61 -12.14
N LYS A 343 28.90 -19.39 -12.66
CA LYS A 343 28.72 -20.19 -13.87
C LYS A 343 27.71 -21.32 -13.64
N ALA A 344 26.73 -21.46 -14.54
CA ALA A 344 25.99 -22.69 -14.73
C ALA A 344 25.54 -22.87 -16.18
N SER A 345 25.28 -24.09 -16.56
CA SER A 345 24.92 -24.51 -17.91
C SER A 345 23.40 -24.50 -18.11
N GLY A 346 22.92 -23.61 -18.95
CA GLY A 346 21.53 -23.63 -19.47
C GLY A 346 21.35 -22.47 -20.48
N LYS A 347 20.73 -22.77 -21.62
CA LYS A 347 20.40 -21.71 -22.58
C LYS A 347 19.16 -20.96 -22.09
N PRO A 348 19.13 -19.59 -22.06
CA PRO A 348 17.93 -18.85 -21.72
C PRO A 348 16.82 -19.12 -22.74
N ALA A 349 15.59 -19.24 -22.27
CA ALA A 349 14.42 -19.29 -23.14
C ALA A 349 14.32 -17.99 -23.95
N ARG A 350 14.33 -18.10 -25.27
CA ARG A 350 14.11 -16.93 -26.17
C ARG A 350 12.63 -16.54 -26.13
N PRO A 351 12.29 -15.23 -26.16
CA PRO A 351 10.92 -14.81 -26.37
C PRO A 351 10.35 -15.43 -27.65
N GLN A 352 9.13 -15.93 -27.57
CA GLN A 352 8.42 -16.50 -28.72
C GLN A 352 7.47 -15.43 -29.26
N ASN A 353 7.15 -15.49 -30.57
CA ASN A 353 6.10 -14.64 -31.10
C ASN A 353 4.80 -14.85 -30.27
N ILE A 354 4.17 -13.74 -29.86
CA ILE A 354 3.01 -13.82 -28.96
C ILE A 354 1.85 -14.65 -29.52
N ASN A 355 1.66 -14.62 -30.85
CA ASN A 355 0.63 -15.42 -31.51
C ASN A 355 0.96 -16.91 -31.45
N THR A 356 2.23 -17.28 -31.59
CA THR A 356 2.71 -18.65 -31.44
C THR A 356 2.54 -19.11 -29.98
N LEU A 357 2.92 -18.28 -29.02
CA LEU A 357 2.78 -18.60 -27.59
C LEU A 357 1.32 -18.80 -27.17
N LEU A 358 0.40 -18.09 -27.78
CA LEU A 358 -1.03 -18.19 -27.52
C LEU A 358 -1.77 -19.18 -28.43
N ALA A 359 -1.12 -19.82 -29.40
CA ALA A 359 -1.79 -20.64 -30.43
C ALA A 359 -2.69 -21.73 -29.80
N ASP A 360 -2.15 -22.46 -28.83
CA ASP A 360 -2.84 -23.59 -28.16
C ASP A 360 -3.69 -23.17 -26.96
N VAL A 361 -3.73 -21.87 -26.62
CA VAL A 361 -4.54 -21.35 -25.51
C VAL A 361 -5.98 -21.19 -25.97
N PRO A 362 -6.98 -21.79 -25.27
CA PRO A 362 -8.38 -21.65 -25.65
C PRO A 362 -8.85 -20.19 -25.65
N SER A 363 -9.73 -19.81 -26.59
CA SER A 363 -10.31 -18.46 -26.68
C SER A 363 -11.04 -18.02 -25.42
N SER A 364 -11.61 -18.98 -24.67
CA SER A 364 -12.30 -18.76 -23.40
C SER A 364 -11.36 -18.76 -22.18
N GLN A 365 -10.05 -18.90 -22.39
CA GLN A 365 -9.08 -18.84 -21.30
C GLN A 365 -8.87 -17.38 -20.87
N MET A 366 -8.98 -17.13 -19.57
CA MET A 366 -8.55 -15.85 -19.01
C MET A 366 -7.02 -15.76 -19.00
N ILE A 367 -6.52 -14.67 -19.50
CA ILE A 367 -5.08 -14.36 -19.53
C ILE A 367 -4.81 -13.00 -18.91
N LEU A 368 -3.64 -12.88 -18.32
CA LEU A 368 -3.06 -11.61 -17.88
C LEU A 368 -1.81 -11.36 -18.74
N VAL A 369 -1.76 -10.21 -19.39
CA VAL A 369 -0.59 -9.77 -20.15
C VAL A 369 0.03 -8.60 -19.42
N CYS A 370 1.32 -8.72 -19.12
CA CYS A 370 2.11 -7.68 -18.46
C CYS A 370 3.25 -7.21 -19.36
N THR A 371 3.68 -5.97 -19.20
CA THR A 371 4.98 -5.53 -19.72
C THR A 371 6.11 -6.32 -19.06
N ILE A 372 7.34 -6.21 -19.57
CA ILE A 372 8.54 -6.80 -18.94
C ILE A 372 8.74 -6.30 -17.51
N HIS A 373 8.25 -5.08 -17.21
CA HIS A 373 8.32 -4.46 -15.87
C HIS A 373 7.17 -4.88 -14.94
N GLY A 374 6.35 -5.86 -15.35
CA GLY A 374 5.27 -6.40 -14.53
C GLY A 374 3.96 -5.58 -14.56
N ASN A 375 3.92 -4.45 -15.29
CA ASN A 375 2.70 -3.66 -15.40
C ASN A 375 1.65 -4.41 -16.22
N ALA A 376 0.49 -4.70 -15.64
CA ALA A 376 -0.62 -5.31 -16.34
C ALA A 376 -1.15 -4.37 -17.42
N ILE A 377 -1.20 -4.86 -18.67
CA ILE A 377 -1.73 -4.13 -19.82
C ILE A 377 -3.02 -4.74 -20.35
N PHE A 378 -3.28 -5.99 -20.04
CA PHE A 378 -4.53 -6.66 -20.37
C PHE A 378 -4.85 -7.76 -19.35
N LEU A 379 -6.10 -7.78 -18.94
CA LEU A 379 -6.69 -8.86 -18.14
C LEU A 379 -8.07 -9.18 -18.71
N GLY A 380 -8.24 -10.38 -19.23
CA GLY A 380 -9.51 -10.80 -19.83
C GLY A 380 -9.40 -12.14 -20.55
N TYR A 381 -10.44 -12.50 -21.27
CA TYR A 381 -10.41 -13.68 -22.12
C TYR A 381 -9.48 -13.48 -23.32
N LYS A 382 -8.76 -14.54 -23.70
CA LYS A 382 -7.88 -14.49 -24.88
C LYS A 382 -8.59 -13.94 -26.12
N SER A 383 -9.86 -14.30 -26.31
CA SER A 383 -10.68 -13.79 -27.42
C SER A 383 -10.76 -12.27 -27.51
N ASN A 384 -10.58 -11.59 -26.40
CA ASN A 384 -10.72 -10.14 -26.26
C ASN A 384 -9.36 -9.41 -26.18
N LEU A 385 -8.25 -10.15 -26.42
CA LEU A 385 -6.93 -9.55 -26.39
C LEU A 385 -6.82 -8.49 -27.50
N PRO A 386 -6.56 -7.22 -27.15
CA PRO A 386 -6.39 -6.16 -28.13
C PRO A 386 -5.08 -6.34 -28.92
N THR A 387 -4.93 -5.63 -30.03
CA THR A 387 -3.65 -5.53 -30.72
C THR A 387 -2.64 -4.85 -29.80
N LEU A 388 -1.57 -5.57 -29.49
CA LEU A 388 -0.50 -5.05 -28.64
C LEU A 388 0.52 -4.27 -29.48
N SER A 389 1.10 -3.24 -28.89
CA SER A 389 2.24 -2.52 -29.47
C SER A 389 3.46 -3.46 -29.61
N PRO A 390 4.40 -3.17 -30.53
CA PRO A 390 5.67 -3.91 -30.57
C PRO A 390 6.38 -3.88 -29.21
N GLY A 391 6.92 -5.03 -28.79
CA GLY A 391 7.58 -5.16 -27.50
C GLY A 391 7.57 -6.58 -26.93
N HIS A 392 8.11 -6.70 -25.74
CA HIS A 392 8.17 -7.97 -25.01
C HIS A 392 7.16 -7.97 -23.87
N TYR A 393 6.49 -9.11 -23.67
CA TYR A 393 5.39 -9.26 -22.72
C TYR A 393 5.50 -10.56 -21.95
N LYS A 394 5.09 -10.53 -20.69
CA LYS A 394 4.84 -11.73 -19.86
C LYS A 394 3.38 -12.11 -19.97
N ILE A 395 3.09 -13.36 -20.26
CA ILE A 395 1.73 -13.87 -20.39
C ILE A 395 1.48 -14.94 -19.35
N TYR A 396 0.42 -14.75 -18.59
CA TYR A 396 -0.02 -15.68 -17.57
C TYR A 396 -1.39 -16.25 -17.91
N LEU A 397 -1.55 -17.54 -17.72
CA LEU A 397 -2.85 -18.19 -17.74
C LEU A 397 -3.47 -18.12 -16.35
N LEU A 398 -4.73 -17.70 -16.31
CA LEU A 398 -5.51 -17.66 -15.07
C LEU A 398 -6.43 -18.87 -15.05
N GLY A 399 -6.31 -19.71 -14.04
CA GLY A 399 -7.16 -20.91 -13.90
C GLY A 399 -8.60 -20.57 -13.48
N LYS A 400 -9.53 -21.56 -13.62
CA LYS A 400 -10.91 -21.47 -13.12
C LYS A 400 -10.97 -21.22 -11.59
N LYS A 401 -9.98 -21.67 -10.87
CA LYS A 401 -9.65 -21.24 -9.52
C LYS A 401 -8.43 -20.36 -9.69
N ILE A 402 -8.53 -19.11 -9.35
CA ILE A 402 -7.44 -18.10 -9.42
C ILE A 402 -6.15 -18.58 -8.70
N LYS A 403 -6.20 -19.78 -8.10
CA LYS A 403 -5.10 -20.47 -7.41
C LYS A 403 -3.87 -20.75 -8.27
N ASN A 404 -4.00 -20.76 -9.60
CA ASN A 404 -2.90 -21.16 -10.48
C ASN A 404 -2.72 -20.12 -11.59
N ARG A 405 -2.16 -18.99 -11.23
CA ARG A 405 -1.51 -18.12 -12.20
C ARG A 405 -0.27 -18.89 -12.69
N HIS A 406 -0.33 -19.37 -13.91
CA HIS A 406 0.77 -20.07 -14.54
C HIS A 406 1.40 -19.16 -15.58
N LEU A 407 2.70 -18.86 -15.42
CA LEU A 407 3.43 -18.15 -16.46
C LEU A 407 3.50 -19.06 -17.69
N LEU A 408 2.80 -18.66 -18.76
CA LEU A 408 2.83 -19.36 -20.04
C LEU A 408 4.17 -19.16 -20.73
N GLY A 409 4.72 -17.95 -20.67
CA GLY A 409 6.00 -17.62 -21.26
C GLY A 409 6.16 -16.12 -21.57
N TRP A 410 7.22 -15.82 -22.30
CA TRP A 410 7.55 -14.50 -22.81
C TRP A 410 7.09 -14.41 -24.26
N GLY A 411 6.20 -13.45 -24.52
CA GLY A 411 5.73 -13.16 -25.88
C GLY A 411 6.45 -11.94 -26.45
N GLU A 412 6.77 -11.99 -27.72
CA GLU A 412 7.30 -10.86 -28.49
C GLU A 412 6.30 -10.44 -29.56
N VAL A 413 6.02 -9.14 -29.63
CA VAL A 413 5.35 -8.52 -30.78
C VAL A 413 6.44 -7.81 -31.56
N PRO A 414 6.79 -8.29 -32.79
CA PRO A 414 7.86 -7.71 -33.58
C PRO A 414 7.50 -6.30 -34.05
N LEU A 415 8.51 -5.47 -34.27
CA LEU A 415 8.39 -4.24 -35.03
C LEU A 415 7.95 -4.60 -36.47
N LYS A 416 6.89 -3.97 -36.96
CA LYS A 416 6.47 -4.11 -38.35
C LYS A 416 7.43 -3.36 -39.27
#